data_b47514e1a1778786665f80f8ced9bd1f
#
_entry.id   b47514e1a1778786665f80f8ced9bd1f
#
_cell.length_a   1.000
_cell.length_b   1.000
_cell.length_c   1.000
_cell.angle_alpha   90.00
_cell.angle_beta   90.00
_cell.angle_gamma   90.00
#
_symmetry.space_group_name_H-M   'P 1'
#
loop_
_entity.id
_entity.type
_entity.pdbx_description
1 polymer ?
#
loop_
_entity_poly.entity_id
_entity_poly.type
_entity_poly.pdbx_seq_one_letter_code
_entity_poly.pdbx_strand_id
1 'polypeptide(L)'
;MKKQLLSILIICFLTQLIWAKKIIIKMATLAPEGTEWHGLLVDLGQNWKNATNGEIQLRIYPGGVVGDERDMIRKMRIGQIHGAAISNEGMTEINPYFTTFYMPMMYQSYKEVDFVRDKLSEELYSKTEENGFKILTMVDVGWVYWFSTEPLFTPEDLKTHKIFTWAGDYKSTQLYEKHGYQPVPLAMTDVLSAFQTGLVTSIGLNPMYVLAQQLFAIADNMLNMKWGNLTAAIIIDLKTWNKIDSQYQESMMAISKDLGDGFQAKNRYESDMAVGVMEEYGLKVNIPTSDQIDVWHQLIEDMSPDFRGTVINEKAFDRLMVIKKEMESH
;
A
#
# COMPACT_ATOMS: atom_id res chain seq x y z
N MET A 1 7.64 5.45 67.74
CA MET A 1 6.76 4.55 66.96
C MET A 1 5.83 5.28 65.97
N LYS A 2 5.02 6.29 66.38
CA LYS A 2 4.08 6.97 65.44
C LYS A 2 4.78 7.71 64.28
N LYS A 3 5.96 8.31 64.46
CA LYS A 3 6.71 8.99 63.40
C LYS A 3 7.35 8.02 62.40
N GLN A 4 7.75 6.84 62.84
CA GLN A 4 8.29 5.80 61.96
C GLN A 4 7.20 5.11 61.11
N LEU A 5 5.99 4.91 61.68
CA LEU A 5 4.84 4.40 60.91
C LEU A 5 4.39 5.41 59.82
N LEU A 6 4.43 6.71 60.10
CA LEU A 6 4.07 7.75 59.12
C LEU A 6 5.07 7.81 57.96
N SER A 7 6.38 7.65 58.27
CA SER A 7 7.42 7.60 57.22
C SER A 7 7.31 6.36 56.33
N ILE A 8 6.94 5.20 56.89
CA ILE A 8 6.72 3.98 56.12
C ILE A 8 5.46 4.09 55.24
N LEU A 9 4.38 4.74 55.74
CA LEU A 9 3.16 4.98 54.96
C LEU A 9 3.42 5.92 53.76
N ILE A 10 4.27 6.96 53.95
CA ILE A 10 4.63 7.90 52.88
C ILE A 10 5.52 7.21 51.85
N ILE A 11 6.43 6.33 52.25
CA ILE A 11 7.26 5.55 51.31
C ILE A 11 6.40 4.53 50.52
N CYS A 12 5.43 3.87 51.13
CA CYS A 12 4.48 2.99 50.43
C CYS A 12 3.55 3.73 49.45
N PHE A 13 3.23 5.01 49.70
CA PHE A 13 2.45 5.83 48.78
C PHE A 13 3.27 6.35 47.60
N LEU A 14 4.58 6.52 47.76
CA LEU A 14 5.52 6.93 46.68
C LEU A 14 5.94 5.76 45.80
N THR A 15 5.69 4.52 46.18
CA THR A 15 5.97 3.32 45.37
C THR A 15 4.74 2.79 44.61
N GLN A 16 3.65 3.50 44.56
CA GLN A 16 2.71 3.33 43.46
C GLN A 16 3.37 3.90 42.20
N LEU A 17 4.49 3.29 41.81
CA LEU A 17 4.98 3.32 40.46
C LEU A 17 3.79 2.91 39.60
N ILE A 18 3.21 3.91 38.95
CA ILE A 18 2.23 3.72 37.90
C ILE A 18 2.90 2.75 36.92
N TRP A 19 2.55 1.47 37.00
CA TRP A 19 2.85 0.52 35.94
C TRP A 19 2.04 1.02 34.75
N ALA A 20 2.64 1.93 34.00
CA ALA A 20 2.08 2.37 32.74
C ALA A 20 1.75 1.13 31.94
N LYS A 21 0.48 0.95 31.64
CA LYS A 21 -0.01 -0.24 30.94
C LYS A 21 0.57 -0.26 29.55
N LYS A 22 1.62 -1.05 29.33
CA LYS A 22 2.25 -1.19 28.03
C LYS A 22 1.21 -1.63 26.98
N ILE A 23 1.09 -0.87 25.91
CA ILE A 23 0.26 -1.19 24.76
C ILE A 23 1.19 -1.72 23.69
N ILE A 24 1.01 -2.99 23.30
CA ILE A 24 1.73 -3.60 22.18
C ILE A 24 0.84 -3.52 20.96
N ILE A 25 1.25 -2.70 19.99
CA ILE A 25 0.60 -2.59 18.70
C ILE A 25 1.22 -3.63 17.78
N LYS A 26 0.42 -4.62 17.37
CA LYS A 26 0.79 -5.63 16.37
C LYS A 26 0.48 -5.06 14.99
N MET A 27 1.49 -4.91 14.14
CA MET A 27 1.37 -4.34 12.79
C MET A 27 1.88 -5.33 11.74
N ALA A 28 1.10 -5.55 10.70
CA ALA A 28 1.44 -6.46 9.62
C ALA A 28 1.73 -5.71 8.31
N THR A 29 2.50 -6.33 7.42
CA THR A 29 2.77 -5.80 6.08
C THR A 29 3.20 -6.91 5.12
N LEU A 30 2.99 -6.72 3.82
CA LEU A 30 3.56 -7.54 2.75
C LEU A 30 5.04 -7.22 2.49
N ALA A 31 5.53 -6.06 2.94
CA ALA A 31 6.93 -5.68 2.75
C ALA A 31 7.86 -6.72 3.37
N PRO A 32 8.81 -7.27 2.59
CA PRO A 32 9.76 -8.25 3.10
C PRO A 32 10.68 -7.67 4.18
N GLU A 33 11.12 -8.52 5.09
CA GLU A 33 12.09 -8.14 6.12
C GLU A 33 13.38 -7.64 5.48
N GLY A 34 13.94 -6.55 6.03
CA GLY A 34 15.18 -5.95 5.53
C GLY A 34 15.01 -4.96 4.38
N THR A 35 13.81 -4.82 3.81
CA THR A 35 13.54 -3.76 2.83
C THR A 35 13.41 -2.38 3.49
N GLU A 36 13.56 -1.31 2.71
CA GLU A 36 13.35 0.08 3.17
C GLU A 36 11.96 0.28 3.78
N TRP A 37 10.92 -0.35 3.20
CA TRP A 37 9.57 -0.34 3.75
C TRP A 37 9.47 -0.98 5.14
N HIS A 38 10.16 -2.10 5.34
CA HIS A 38 10.27 -2.71 6.67
C HIS A 38 11.04 -1.80 7.62
N GLY A 39 12.12 -1.15 7.14
CA GLY A 39 12.91 -0.17 7.88
C GLY A 39 12.07 1.00 8.39
N LEU A 40 11.20 1.56 7.54
CA LEU A 40 10.26 2.62 7.93
C LEU A 40 9.40 2.21 9.15
N LEU A 41 8.89 0.99 9.17
CA LEU A 41 8.08 0.50 10.30
C LEU A 41 8.93 0.26 11.56
N VAL A 42 10.18 -0.17 11.40
CA VAL A 42 11.12 -0.30 12.53
C VAL A 42 11.41 1.05 13.14
N ASP A 43 11.71 2.05 12.33
CA ASP A 43 11.95 3.42 12.77
C ASP A 43 10.71 4.03 13.44
N LEU A 44 9.53 3.81 12.85
CA LEU A 44 8.26 4.22 13.44
C LEU A 44 8.09 3.65 14.85
N GLY A 45 8.31 2.34 15.00
CA GLY A 45 8.20 1.65 16.28
C GLY A 45 9.19 2.16 17.31
N GLN A 46 10.44 2.43 16.90
CA GLN A 46 11.47 2.96 17.80
C GLN A 46 11.17 4.40 18.23
N ASN A 47 10.73 5.25 17.30
CA ASN A 47 10.39 6.64 17.61
C ASN A 47 9.14 6.72 18.49
N TRP A 48 8.11 5.92 18.24
CA TRP A 48 6.94 5.83 19.13
C TRP A 48 7.31 5.37 20.53
N LYS A 49 8.15 4.33 20.64
CA LYS A 49 8.64 3.85 21.93
C LYS A 49 9.36 4.95 22.71
N ASN A 50 10.21 5.73 22.04
CA ASN A 50 10.95 6.82 22.66
C ASN A 50 10.01 7.97 23.12
N ALA A 51 9.09 8.40 22.23
CA ALA A 51 8.17 9.50 22.52
C ALA A 51 7.15 9.16 23.63
N THR A 52 6.89 7.89 23.87
CA THR A 52 5.92 7.42 24.87
C THR A 52 6.58 6.79 26.11
N ASN A 53 7.86 7.06 26.36
CA ASN A 53 8.62 6.49 27.48
C ASN A 53 8.51 4.94 27.56
N GLY A 54 8.34 4.28 26.43
CA GLY A 54 8.22 2.81 26.32
C GLY A 54 6.83 2.24 26.62
N GLU A 55 5.83 3.09 26.82
CA GLU A 55 4.44 2.66 27.03
C GLU A 55 3.84 2.05 25.75
N ILE A 56 4.17 2.61 24.58
CA ILE A 56 3.74 2.08 23.28
C ILE A 56 4.90 1.31 22.64
N GLN A 57 4.64 0.09 22.20
CA GLN A 57 5.61 -0.74 21.51
C GLN A 57 4.99 -1.32 20.24
N LEU A 58 5.70 -1.21 19.12
CA LEU A 58 5.30 -1.80 17.86
C LEU A 58 5.91 -3.20 17.72
N ARG A 59 5.08 -4.18 17.35
CA ARG A 59 5.50 -5.52 16.94
C ARG A 59 5.15 -5.72 15.49
N ILE A 60 6.17 -5.80 14.63
CA ILE A 60 6.01 -5.90 13.19
C ILE A 60 5.96 -7.37 12.77
N TYR A 61 5.08 -7.68 11.80
CA TYR A 61 4.94 -8.96 11.12
C TYR A 61 5.13 -8.73 9.61
N PRO A 62 6.38 -8.81 9.11
CA PRO A 62 6.71 -8.52 7.71
C PRO A 62 6.41 -9.68 6.77
N GLY A 63 6.52 -9.46 5.46
CA GLY A 63 6.54 -10.49 4.42
C GLY A 63 5.25 -11.31 4.29
N GLY A 64 4.10 -10.77 4.71
CA GLY A 64 2.83 -11.47 4.57
C GLY A 64 2.62 -12.66 5.51
N VAL A 65 3.44 -12.82 6.57
CA VAL A 65 3.30 -13.95 7.53
C VAL A 65 1.94 -13.99 8.24
N VAL A 66 1.18 -12.91 8.17
CA VAL A 66 -0.18 -12.80 8.73
C VAL A 66 -1.25 -13.06 7.67
N GLY A 67 -0.88 -13.22 6.42
CA GLY A 67 -1.75 -13.35 5.25
C GLY A 67 -1.66 -12.13 4.34
N ASP A 68 -2.52 -12.07 3.33
CA ASP A 68 -2.62 -10.96 2.39
C ASP A 68 -3.29 -9.72 3.03
N GLU A 69 -3.28 -8.57 2.36
CA GLU A 69 -3.78 -7.30 2.89
C GLU A 69 -5.25 -7.38 3.32
N ARG A 70 -6.10 -8.06 2.56
CA ARG A 70 -7.50 -8.34 2.94
C ARG A 70 -7.62 -9.16 4.22
N ASP A 71 -6.73 -10.14 4.41
CA ASP A 71 -6.63 -10.91 5.65
C ASP A 71 -6.18 -10.05 6.82
N MET A 72 -5.24 -9.14 6.59
CA MET A 72 -4.77 -8.20 7.62
C MET A 72 -5.93 -7.34 8.11
N ILE A 73 -6.74 -6.75 7.21
CA ILE A 73 -7.91 -5.94 7.58
C ILE A 73 -8.93 -6.76 8.36
N ARG A 74 -9.23 -7.99 7.89
CA ARG A 74 -10.13 -8.89 8.62
C ARG A 74 -9.62 -9.18 10.03
N LYS A 75 -8.31 -9.43 10.19
CA LYS A 75 -7.66 -9.65 11.49
C LYS A 75 -7.62 -8.42 12.38
N MET A 76 -7.52 -7.22 11.80
CA MET A 76 -7.67 -5.97 12.53
C MET A 76 -9.10 -5.81 13.07
N ARG A 77 -10.12 -6.06 12.25
CA ARG A 77 -11.54 -5.97 12.68
C ARG A 77 -11.87 -6.84 13.88
N ILE A 78 -11.25 -8.01 14.00
CA ILE A 78 -11.44 -8.95 15.12
C ILE A 78 -10.36 -8.82 16.22
N GLY A 79 -9.45 -7.83 16.11
CA GLY A 79 -8.46 -7.49 17.13
C GLY A 79 -7.29 -8.49 17.28
N GLN A 80 -7.02 -9.31 16.27
CA GLN A 80 -5.84 -10.20 16.26
C GLN A 80 -4.55 -9.42 15.99
N ILE A 81 -4.61 -8.42 15.11
CA ILE A 81 -3.60 -7.39 14.91
C ILE A 81 -4.25 -6.01 15.06
N HIS A 82 -3.45 -4.97 15.21
CA HIS A 82 -3.94 -3.63 15.55
C HIS A 82 -3.64 -2.60 14.46
N GLY A 83 -2.67 -2.85 13.61
CA GLY A 83 -2.28 -1.98 12.51
C GLY A 83 -1.78 -2.77 11.31
N ALA A 84 -1.70 -2.08 10.19
CA ALA A 84 -1.11 -2.62 8.96
C ALA A 84 -0.47 -1.50 8.14
N ALA A 85 0.59 -1.85 7.41
CA ALA A 85 1.09 -1.05 6.30
C ALA A 85 0.68 -1.78 5.01
N ILE A 86 -0.28 -1.22 4.30
CA ILE A 86 -0.98 -1.84 3.18
C ILE A 86 -1.09 -0.88 2.00
N SER A 87 -1.18 -1.43 0.81
CA SER A 87 -1.37 -0.69 -0.43
C SER A 87 -2.82 -0.20 -0.58
N ASN A 88 -3.07 0.58 -1.63
CA ASN A 88 -4.41 0.97 -2.02
C ASN A 88 -5.32 -0.25 -2.27
N GLU A 89 -4.77 -1.43 -2.62
CA GLU A 89 -5.55 -2.67 -2.73
C GLU A 89 -6.24 -3.04 -1.41
N GLY A 90 -5.47 -3.13 -0.32
CA GLY A 90 -6.04 -3.36 1.00
C GLY A 90 -6.93 -2.20 1.45
N MET A 91 -6.53 -0.97 1.18
CA MET A 91 -7.31 0.21 1.58
C MET A 91 -8.70 0.27 0.94
N THR A 92 -8.92 -0.32 -0.24
CA THR A 92 -10.25 -0.37 -0.88
C THR A 92 -11.29 -1.13 -0.06
N GLU A 93 -10.85 -2.08 0.77
CA GLU A 93 -11.72 -2.82 1.71
C GLU A 93 -12.26 -1.95 2.86
N ILE A 94 -11.62 -0.82 3.09
CA ILE A 94 -11.96 0.13 4.15
C ILE A 94 -12.65 1.36 3.54
N ASN A 95 -12.10 1.89 2.47
CA ASN A 95 -12.52 3.15 1.89
C ASN A 95 -12.49 3.08 0.35
N PRO A 96 -13.67 3.12 -0.31
CA PRO A 96 -13.75 2.95 -1.75
C PRO A 96 -13.08 4.09 -2.56
N TYR A 97 -12.76 5.23 -1.95
CA TYR A 97 -12.03 6.29 -2.65
C TYR A 97 -10.60 5.89 -3.02
N PHE A 98 -10.02 4.89 -2.37
CA PHE A 98 -8.72 4.36 -2.77
C PHE A 98 -8.73 3.68 -4.14
N THR A 99 -9.90 3.30 -4.67
CA THR A 99 -10.03 2.79 -6.04
C THR A 99 -9.68 3.82 -7.11
N THR A 100 -9.65 5.13 -6.80
CA THR A 100 -9.23 6.18 -7.74
C THR A 100 -7.80 6.04 -8.21
N PHE A 101 -6.93 5.41 -7.40
CA PHE A 101 -5.54 5.14 -7.77
C PHE A 101 -5.39 3.95 -8.73
N TYR A 102 -6.47 3.19 -9.00
CA TYR A 102 -6.48 2.07 -9.95
C TYR A 102 -6.67 2.49 -11.40
N MET A 103 -7.04 3.75 -11.66
CA MET A 103 -7.30 4.19 -13.03
C MET A 103 -6.03 4.05 -13.86
N PRO A 104 -6.02 3.11 -14.85
CA PRO A 104 -4.83 2.87 -15.65
C PRO A 104 -4.43 4.12 -16.45
N MET A 105 -3.11 4.35 -16.56
CA MET A 105 -2.50 5.44 -17.34
C MET A 105 -3.01 6.85 -16.99
N MET A 106 -3.69 7.00 -15.84
CA MET A 106 -4.27 8.26 -15.39
C MET A 106 -3.20 9.29 -15.02
N TYR A 107 -2.09 8.82 -14.46
CA TYR A 107 -1.04 9.66 -13.92
C TYR A 107 0.25 9.52 -14.72
N GLN A 108 0.87 10.65 -15.09
CA GLN A 108 2.14 10.67 -15.81
C GLN A 108 3.31 11.11 -14.92
N SER A 109 3.02 11.75 -13.80
CA SER A 109 4.01 12.27 -12.86
C SER A 109 3.56 12.10 -11.40
N TYR A 110 4.53 12.04 -10.48
CA TYR A 110 4.23 12.08 -9.04
C TYR A 110 3.53 13.38 -8.62
N LYS A 111 3.73 14.48 -9.37
CA LYS A 111 3.04 15.75 -9.14
C LYS A 111 1.52 15.62 -9.32
N GLU A 112 1.09 14.86 -10.32
CA GLU A 112 -0.33 14.55 -10.56
C GLU A 112 -0.90 13.64 -9.49
N VAL A 113 -0.15 12.62 -9.06
CA VAL A 113 -0.53 11.74 -7.96
C VAL A 113 -0.71 12.55 -6.67
N ASP A 114 0.25 13.42 -6.34
CA ASP A 114 0.18 14.30 -5.17
C ASP A 114 -1.03 15.22 -5.23
N PHE A 115 -1.27 15.85 -6.40
CA PHE A 115 -2.42 16.73 -6.59
C PHE A 115 -3.75 16.01 -6.34
N VAL A 116 -3.93 14.81 -6.90
CA VAL A 116 -5.15 14.03 -6.71
C VAL A 116 -5.29 13.58 -5.25
N ARG A 117 -4.20 13.13 -4.62
CA ARG A 117 -4.20 12.73 -3.21
C ARG A 117 -4.57 13.89 -2.29
N ASP A 118 -4.03 15.07 -2.53
CA ASP A 118 -4.34 16.27 -1.74
C ASP A 118 -5.81 16.68 -1.89
N LYS A 119 -6.34 16.64 -3.12
CA LYS A 119 -7.75 16.95 -3.42
C LYS A 119 -8.74 15.94 -2.85
N LEU A 120 -8.31 14.70 -2.65
CA LEU A 120 -9.10 13.62 -2.04
C LEU A 120 -8.84 13.45 -0.54
N SER A 121 -7.96 14.25 0.05
CA SER A 121 -7.50 14.04 1.43
C SER A 121 -8.65 13.93 2.44
N GLU A 122 -9.66 14.80 2.35
CA GLU A 122 -10.83 14.75 3.24
C GLU A 122 -11.56 13.40 3.12
N GLU A 123 -11.87 12.96 1.89
CA GLU A 123 -12.58 11.70 1.64
C GLU A 123 -11.72 10.49 2.05
N LEU A 124 -10.40 10.55 1.85
CA LEU A 124 -9.49 9.47 2.20
C LEU A 124 -9.38 9.30 3.73
N TYR A 125 -9.20 10.38 4.47
CA TYR A 125 -9.04 10.31 5.92
C TYR A 125 -10.37 10.10 6.65
N SER A 126 -11.40 10.95 6.38
CA SER A 126 -12.67 10.90 7.10
C SER A 126 -13.39 9.55 6.93
N LYS A 127 -13.50 9.06 5.69
CA LYS A 127 -14.18 7.78 5.44
C LYS A 127 -13.43 6.58 5.99
N THR A 128 -12.11 6.67 6.10
CA THR A 128 -11.33 5.62 6.76
C THR A 128 -11.61 5.61 8.27
N GLU A 129 -11.74 6.79 8.89
CA GLU A 129 -12.14 6.90 10.32
C GLU A 129 -13.58 6.44 10.54
N GLU A 130 -14.53 6.82 9.69
CA GLU A 130 -15.91 6.33 9.74
C GLU A 130 -16.00 4.79 9.72
N ASN A 131 -15.08 4.13 9.03
CA ASN A 131 -14.99 2.67 8.94
C ASN A 131 -14.12 2.02 10.03
N GLY A 132 -13.73 2.77 11.05
CA GLY A 132 -13.08 2.26 12.26
C GLY A 132 -11.56 2.15 12.21
N PHE A 133 -10.91 2.83 11.26
CA PHE A 133 -9.46 2.85 11.11
C PHE A 133 -8.93 4.29 11.01
N LYS A 134 -7.71 4.50 11.48
CA LYS A 134 -7.02 5.77 11.35
C LYS A 134 -5.81 5.63 10.45
N ILE A 135 -5.69 6.52 9.47
CA ILE A 135 -4.48 6.66 8.66
C ILE A 135 -3.45 7.45 9.48
N LEU A 136 -2.28 6.87 9.67
CA LEU A 136 -1.14 7.49 10.36
C LEU A 136 -0.28 8.28 9.38
N THR A 137 -0.05 7.72 8.20
CA THR A 137 0.60 8.38 7.06
C THR A 137 0.24 7.65 5.77
N MET A 138 0.34 8.36 4.65
CA MET A 138 0.24 7.80 3.29
C MET A 138 1.52 8.12 2.53
N VAL A 139 1.99 7.14 1.76
CA VAL A 139 3.22 7.26 0.96
C VAL A 139 3.06 6.49 -0.35
N ASP A 140 3.83 6.87 -1.37
CA ASP A 140 3.84 6.10 -2.62
C ASP A 140 4.73 4.88 -2.48
N VAL A 141 4.27 3.75 -3.03
CA VAL A 141 5.07 2.55 -3.24
C VAL A 141 5.87 2.67 -4.54
N GLY A 142 5.32 3.37 -5.52
CA GLY A 142 5.97 3.68 -6.79
C GLY A 142 5.08 3.42 -8.00
N TRP A 143 5.64 3.63 -9.19
CA TRP A 143 4.95 3.33 -10.44
C TRP A 143 4.75 1.84 -10.61
N VAL A 144 3.60 1.45 -11.15
CA VAL A 144 3.28 0.10 -11.58
C VAL A 144 3.66 -0.06 -13.04
N TYR A 145 4.37 -1.15 -13.33
CA TYR A 145 4.70 -1.59 -14.69
C TYR A 145 4.24 -3.04 -14.88
N TRP A 146 4.03 -3.44 -16.12
CA TRP A 146 3.77 -4.83 -16.44
C TRP A 146 5.08 -5.61 -16.53
N PHE A 147 5.17 -6.69 -15.76
CA PHE A 147 6.23 -7.69 -15.84
C PHE A 147 5.66 -8.98 -16.38
N SER A 148 6.40 -9.69 -17.24
CA SER A 148 5.91 -10.88 -17.94
C SER A 148 7.02 -11.86 -18.27
N THR A 149 6.66 -13.13 -18.51
CA THR A 149 7.58 -14.18 -18.93
C THR A 149 7.97 -14.08 -20.41
N GLU A 150 7.16 -13.43 -21.24
CA GLU A 150 7.39 -13.17 -22.65
C GLU A 150 7.25 -11.68 -22.95
N PRO A 151 7.85 -11.16 -24.03
CA PRO A 151 7.76 -9.74 -24.38
C PRO A 151 6.33 -9.24 -24.50
N LEU A 152 6.10 -8.04 -23.97
CA LEU A 152 4.80 -7.37 -23.96
C LEU A 152 4.97 -5.94 -24.49
N PHE A 153 4.21 -5.58 -25.53
CA PHE A 153 4.20 -4.25 -26.15
C PHE A 153 2.78 -3.69 -26.31
N THR A 154 1.80 -4.54 -26.56
CA THR A 154 0.42 -4.16 -26.88
C THR A 154 -0.59 -4.85 -25.97
N PRO A 155 -1.84 -4.33 -25.88
CA PRO A 155 -2.93 -5.04 -25.19
C PRO A 155 -3.18 -6.45 -25.68
N GLU A 156 -2.99 -6.71 -26.99
CA GLU A 156 -3.18 -8.05 -27.58
C GLU A 156 -2.13 -9.04 -27.07
N ASP A 157 -0.88 -8.58 -26.87
CA ASP A 157 0.13 -9.44 -26.25
C ASP A 157 -0.30 -9.84 -24.83
N LEU A 158 -0.84 -8.89 -24.05
CA LEU A 158 -1.31 -9.14 -22.68
C LEU A 158 -2.45 -10.19 -22.64
N LYS A 159 -3.29 -10.29 -23.66
CA LYS A 159 -4.34 -11.32 -23.75
C LYS A 159 -3.80 -12.75 -23.83
N THR A 160 -2.57 -12.92 -24.26
CA THR A 160 -1.91 -14.24 -24.33
C THR A 160 -1.36 -14.68 -22.97
N HIS A 161 -1.29 -13.76 -22.00
CA HIS A 161 -0.76 -14.00 -20.67
C HIS A 161 -1.85 -14.39 -19.66
N LYS A 162 -1.47 -15.20 -18.69
CA LYS A 162 -2.23 -15.43 -17.46
C LYS A 162 -1.89 -14.31 -16.47
N ILE A 163 -2.83 -13.40 -16.28
CA ILE A 163 -2.61 -12.14 -15.56
C ILE A 163 -2.92 -12.34 -14.07
N PHE A 164 -1.97 -12.01 -13.21
CA PHE A 164 -2.25 -11.93 -11.78
C PHE A 164 -3.34 -10.90 -11.50
N THR A 165 -4.31 -11.28 -10.70
CA THR A 165 -5.26 -10.36 -10.03
C THR A 165 -5.34 -10.71 -8.55
N TRP A 166 -5.68 -9.74 -7.73
CA TRP A 166 -5.75 -9.94 -6.27
C TRP A 166 -6.91 -10.85 -5.90
N ALA A 167 -6.66 -11.84 -5.06
CA ALA A 167 -7.71 -12.70 -4.51
C ALA A 167 -8.75 -11.86 -3.76
N GLY A 168 -10.01 -11.98 -4.17
CA GLY A 168 -11.12 -11.20 -3.62
C GLY A 168 -11.45 -9.94 -4.40
N ASP A 169 -10.61 -9.48 -5.34
CA ASP A 169 -10.98 -8.43 -6.29
C ASP A 169 -11.74 -9.02 -7.49
N TYR A 170 -12.97 -9.43 -7.22
CA TYR A 170 -13.84 -10.00 -8.24
C TYR A 170 -14.21 -9.01 -9.35
N LYS A 171 -14.19 -7.71 -9.04
CA LYS A 171 -14.56 -6.65 -9.99
C LYS A 171 -13.52 -6.47 -11.08
N SER A 172 -12.26 -6.35 -10.70
CA SER A 172 -11.16 -6.31 -11.68
C SER A 172 -11.05 -7.62 -12.45
N THR A 173 -11.22 -8.77 -11.78
CA THR A 173 -11.23 -10.09 -12.43
C THR A 173 -12.32 -10.14 -13.52
N GLN A 174 -13.57 -9.79 -13.22
CA GLN A 174 -14.67 -9.78 -14.18
C GLN A 174 -14.45 -8.77 -15.32
N LEU A 175 -13.84 -7.61 -15.03
CA LEU A 175 -13.50 -6.63 -16.05
C LEU A 175 -12.48 -7.18 -17.04
N TYR A 176 -11.41 -7.82 -16.56
CA TYR A 176 -10.42 -8.48 -17.41
C TYR A 176 -11.04 -9.57 -18.27
N GLU A 177 -11.86 -10.46 -17.69
CA GLU A 177 -12.57 -11.53 -18.42
C GLU A 177 -13.49 -10.96 -19.51
N LYS A 178 -14.26 -9.90 -19.20
CA LYS A 178 -15.15 -9.23 -20.15
C LYS A 178 -14.42 -8.73 -21.39
N HIS A 179 -13.17 -8.28 -21.23
CA HIS A 179 -12.34 -7.76 -22.33
C HIS A 179 -11.41 -8.80 -22.94
N GLY A 180 -11.62 -10.10 -22.63
CA GLY A 180 -10.93 -11.22 -23.27
C GLY A 180 -9.54 -11.53 -22.70
N TYR A 181 -9.22 -11.03 -21.52
CA TYR A 181 -7.99 -11.36 -20.77
C TYR A 181 -8.17 -12.62 -19.94
N GLN A 182 -7.06 -13.17 -19.44
CA GLN A 182 -7.02 -14.39 -18.62
C GLN A 182 -6.58 -14.07 -17.18
N PRO A 183 -7.44 -13.47 -16.33
CA PRO A 183 -7.08 -13.16 -14.96
C PRO A 183 -6.99 -14.41 -14.10
N VAL A 184 -6.02 -14.43 -13.20
CA VAL A 184 -5.80 -15.50 -12.21
C VAL A 184 -5.79 -14.87 -10.82
N PRO A 185 -6.89 -14.96 -10.04
CA PRO A 185 -6.99 -14.37 -8.74
C PRO A 185 -6.20 -15.19 -7.70
N LEU A 186 -5.17 -14.55 -7.12
CA LEU A 186 -4.27 -15.16 -6.13
C LEU A 186 -3.93 -14.17 -5.01
N ALA A 187 -3.55 -14.69 -3.85
CA ALA A 187 -2.90 -13.89 -2.81
C ALA A 187 -1.49 -13.48 -3.27
N MET A 188 -1.04 -12.27 -2.90
CA MET A 188 0.30 -11.81 -3.23
C MET A 188 1.39 -12.74 -2.68
N THR A 189 1.14 -13.38 -1.54
CA THR A 189 2.04 -14.38 -0.95
C THR A 189 2.30 -15.60 -1.82
N ASP A 190 1.43 -15.90 -2.78
CA ASP A 190 1.51 -17.06 -3.66
C ASP A 190 2.12 -16.73 -5.04
N VAL A 191 2.39 -15.44 -5.33
CA VAL A 191 2.80 -14.97 -6.66
C VAL A 191 4.07 -15.63 -7.15
N LEU A 192 5.11 -15.75 -6.30
CA LEU A 192 6.37 -16.37 -6.71
C LEU A 192 6.18 -17.82 -7.15
N SER A 193 5.43 -18.62 -6.39
CA SER A 193 5.15 -20.01 -6.73
C SER A 193 4.26 -20.13 -7.98
N ALA A 194 3.34 -19.20 -8.18
CA ALA A 194 2.49 -19.14 -9.35
C ALA A 194 3.28 -18.86 -10.64
N PHE A 195 4.28 -17.98 -10.59
CA PHE A 195 5.21 -17.77 -11.71
C PHE A 195 6.09 -19.00 -11.95
N GLN A 196 6.64 -19.65 -10.92
CA GLN A 196 7.46 -20.85 -11.04
C GLN A 196 6.72 -22.01 -11.71
N THR A 197 5.42 -22.11 -11.50
CA THR A 197 4.57 -23.16 -12.07
C THR A 197 3.92 -22.78 -13.40
N GLY A 198 4.08 -21.54 -13.86
CA GLY A 198 3.39 -21.02 -15.05
C GLY A 198 1.87 -20.86 -14.87
N LEU A 199 1.38 -20.82 -13.63
CA LEU A 199 0.00 -20.50 -13.29
C LEU A 199 -0.30 -19.03 -13.59
N VAL A 200 0.67 -18.14 -13.37
CA VAL A 200 0.69 -16.73 -13.75
C VAL A 200 1.89 -16.48 -14.65
N THR A 201 1.73 -15.64 -15.67
CA THR A 201 2.79 -15.27 -16.62
C THR A 201 2.94 -13.77 -16.79
N SER A 202 2.05 -12.96 -16.20
CA SER A 202 2.16 -11.49 -16.17
C SER A 202 1.57 -10.89 -14.92
N ILE A 203 2.19 -9.80 -14.46
CA ILE A 203 1.76 -9.04 -13.27
C ILE A 203 2.02 -7.54 -13.46
N GLY A 204 1.06 -6.72 -13.05
CA GLY A 204 1.25 -5.28 -12.87
C GLY A 204 1.75 -4.99 -11.46
N LEU A 205 2.99 -4.54 -11.31
CA LEU A 205 3.59 -4.34 -9.98
C LEU A 205 4.67 -3.26 -10.01
N ASN A 206 5.05 -2.75 -8.83
CA ASN A 206 6.15 -1.80 -8.72
C ASN A 206 7.53 -2.48 -8.76
N PRO A 207 8.56 -1.86 -9.37
CA PRO A 207 9.89 -2.43 -9.54
C PRO A 207 10.58 -2.85 -8.24
N MET A 208 10.42 -2.07 -7.16
CA MET A 208 11.07 -2.38 -5.87
C MET A 208 10.60 -3.73 -5.29
N TYR A 209 9.30 -4.03 -5.40
CA TYR A 209 8.78 -5.32 -4.93
C TYR A 209 9.26 -6.47 -5.83
N VAL A 210 9.25 -6.25 -7.16
CA VAL A 210 9.75 -7.23 -8.13
C VAL A 210 11.23 -7.56 -7.88
N LEU A 211 12.05 -6.53 -7.61
CA LEU A 211 13.46 -6.68 -7.23
C LEU A 211 13.61 -7.43 -5.90
N ALA A 212 12.91 -7.00 -4.85
CA ALA A 212 13.00 -7.58 -3.51
C ALA A 212 12.59 -9.07 -3.46
N GLN A 213 11.59 -9.46 -4.26
CA GLN A 213 11.12 -10.84 -4.40
C GLN A 213 11.86 -11.63 -5.48
N GLN A 214 12.78 -11.00 -6.21
CA GLN A 214 13.52 -11.59 -7.34
C GLN A 214 12.59 -12.17 -8.42
N LEU A 215 11.38 -11.61 -8.58
CA LEU A 215 10.39 -12.06 -9.57
C LEU A 215 10.89 -11.86 -11.00
N PHE A 216 11.75 -10.86 -11.23
CA PHE A 216 12.36 -10.56 -12.53
C PHE A 216 13.22 -11.72 -13.08
N ALA A 217 13.66 -12.67 -12.23
CA ALA A 217 14.38 -13.86 -12.68
C ALA A 217 13.46 -14.84 -13.46
N ILE A 218 12.13 -14.68 -13.36
CA ILE A 218 11.15 -15.52 -14.06
C ILE A 218 10.32 -14.64 -15.02
N ALA A 219 9.77 -13.52 -14.53
CA ALA A 219 9.12 -12.48 -15.33
C ALA A 219 10.20 -11.50 -15.82
N ASP A 220 11.02 -11.96 -16.76
CA ASP A 220 12.25 -11.30 -17.20
C ASP A 220 12.02 -10.20 -18.26
N ASN A 221 10.77 -9.86 -18.53
CA ASN A 221 10.36 -8.78 -19.44
C ASN A 221 9.56 -7.73 -18.68
N MET A 222 9.84 -6.45 -18.91
CA MET A 222 9.09 -5.32 -18.36
C MET A 222 8.63 -4.40 -19.49
N LEU A 223 7.34 -4.10 -19.57
CA LEU A 223 6.84 -3.04 -20.46
C LEU A 223 7.17 -1.68 -19.86
N ASN A 224 7.99 -0.88 -20.53
CA ASN A 224 8.37 0.46 -20.10
C ASN A 224 7.26 1.48 -20.35
N MET A 225 6.16 1.30 -19.66
CA MET A 225 4.99 2.18 -19.68
C MET A 225 4.36 2.21 -18.30
N LYS A 226 4.21 3.42 -17.72
CA LYS A 226 3.56 3.60 -16.43
C LYS A 226 2.09 3.18 -16.52
N TRP A 227 1.75 2.10 -15.85
CA TRP A 227 0.37 1.62 -15.82
C TRP A 227 -0.48 2.33 -14.78
N GLY A 228 0.06 2.59 -13.61
CA GLY A 228 -0.60 3.28 -12.52
C GLY A 228 0.38 3.64 -11.41
N ASN A 229 -0.13 4.19 -10.34
CA ASN A 229 0.66 4.45 -9.13
C ASN A 229 0.16 3.61 -7.97
N LEU A 230 1.06 2.88 -7.33
CA LEU A 230 0.75 2.14 -6.11
C LEU A 230 1.00 3.06 -4.92
N THR A 231 -0.06 3.41 -4.22
CA THR A 231 -0.03 4.18 -2.96
C THR A 231 -0.21 3.22 -1.78
N ALA A 232 0.39 3.52 -0.65
CA ALA A 232 0.19 2.76 0.58
C ALA A 232 -0.17 3.67 1.75
N ALA A 233 -0.79 3.08 2.75
CA ALA A 233 -1.09 3.72 4.02
C ALA A 233 -0.60 2.87 5.20
N ILE A 234 -0.09 3.52 6.23
CA ILE A 234 0.08 2.93 7.54
C ILE A 234 -1.17 3.26 8.34
N ILE A 235 -1.89 2.23 8.78
CA ILE A 235 -3.16 2.37 9.49
C ILE A 235 -3.15 1.68 10.84
N ILE A 236 -4.03 2.15 11.72
CA ILE A 236 -4.31 1.53 13.03
C ILE A 236 -5.81 1.45 13.26
N ASP A 237 -6.31 0.40 13.91
CA ASP A 237 -7.71 0.33 14.30
C ASP A 237 -8.03 1.37 15.39
N LEU A 238 -9.20 2.01 15.29
CA LEU A 238 -9.62 3.06 16.23
C LEU A 238 -9.82 2.54 17.65
N LYS A 239 -10.13 1.24 17.85
CA LYS A 239 -10.29 0.67 19.19
C LYS A 239 -8.97 0.66 19.93
N THR A 240 -7.87 0.38 19.23
CA THR A 240 -6.52 0.44 19.81
C THR A 240 -6.04 1.87 19.94
N TRP A 241 -6.24 2.70 18.90
CA TRP A 241 -5.88 4.11 18.90
C TRP A 241 -6.48 4.86 20.09
N ASN A 242 -7.78 4.70 20.33
CA ASN A 242 -8.50 5.39 21.41
C ASN A 242 -8.12 4.93 22.84
N LYS A 243 -7.31 3.87 22.99
CA LYS A 243 -6.73 3.50 24.30
C LYS A 243 -5.42 4.20 24.60
N ILE A 244 -4.83 4.88 23.61
CA ILE A 244 -3.59 5.63 23.75
C ILE A 244 -3.93 7.00 24.34
N ASP A 245 -3.13 7.48 25.29
CA ASP A 245 -3.29 8.81 25.86
C ASP A 245 -3.19 9.89 24.74
N SER A 246 -4.06 10.89 24.78
CA SER A 246 -4.15 11.92 23.76
C SER A 246 -2.82 12.67 23.54
N GLN A 247 -2.06 12.91 24.62
CA GLN A 247 -0.73 13.52 24.51
C GLN A 247 0.24 12.69 23.67
N TYR A 248 0.13 11.36 23.71
CA TYR A 248 0.94 10.46 22.90
C TYR A 248 0.41 10.37 21.47
N GLN A 249 -0.91 10.43 21.29
CA GLN A 249 -1.51 10.42 19.95
C GLN A 249 -0.97 11.55 19.07
N GLU A 250 -0.85 12.77 19.62
CA GLU A 250 -0.29 13.91 18.87
C GLU A 250 1.16 13.66 18.45
N SER A 251 2.00 13.21 19.39
CA SER A 251 3.39 12.88 19.09
C SER A 251 3.54 11.75 18.08
N MET A 252 2.71 10.70 18.22
CA MET A 252 2.71 9.56 17.29
C MET A 252 2.29 9.96 15.88
N MET A 253 1.28 10.82 15.73
CA MET A 253 0.85 11.35 14.43
C MET A 253 1.94 12.20 13.78
N ALA A 254 2.57 13.11 14.55
CA ALA A 254 3.65 13.95 14.05
C ALA A 254 4.84 13.10 13.57
N ILE A 255 5.27 12.11 14.37
CA ILE A 255 6.33 11.16 14.01
C ILE A 255 5.96 10.37 12.76
N SER A 256 4.72 9.87 12.67
CA SER A 256 4.28 9.08 11.52
C SER A 256 4.30 9.89 10.23
N LYS A 257 3.84 11.14 10.31
CA LYS A 257 3.87 12.06 9.17
C LYS A 257 5.29 12.39 8.76
N ASP A 258 6.16 12.78 9.69
CA ASP A 258 7.54 13.16 9.40
C ASP A 258 8.34 12.01 8.75
N LEU A 259 8.21 10.80 9.29
CA LEU A 259 8.84 9.62 8.72
C LEU A 259 8.25 9.27 7.35
N GLY A 260 6.94 9.40 7.16
CA GLY A 260 6.30 9.17 5.87
C GLY A 260 6.75 10.16 4.81
N ASP A 261 6.76 11.45 5.13
CA ASP A 261 7.21 12.52 4.22
C ASP A 261 8.70 12.33 3.83
N GLY A 262 9.55 12.01 4.80
CA GLY A 262 10.97 11.73 4.54
C GLY A 262 11.19 10.47 3.70
N PHE A 263 10.41 9.42 3.96
CA PHE A 263 10.48 8.17 3.22
C PHE A 263 10.00 8.33 1.77
N GLN A 264 8.95 9.10 1.52
CA GLN A 264 8.33 9.21 0.19
C GLN A 264 9.32 9.66 -0.90
N ALA A 265 10.12 10.71 -0.62
CA ALA A 265 11.08 11.22 -1.60
C ALA A 265 12.17 10.17 -1.92
N LYS A 266 12.67 9.49 -0.89
CA LYS A 266 13.65 8.41 -1.03
C LYS A 266 13.09 7.23 -1.81
N ASN A 267 11.89 6.78 -1.46
CA ASN A 267 11.24 5.62 -2.08
C ASN A 267 10.93 5.85 -3.57
N ARG A 268 10.49 7.06 -3.94
CA ARG A 268 10.28 7.43 -5.35
C ARG A 268 11.57 7.28 -6.16
N TYR A 269 12.68 7.83 -5.65
CA TYR A 269 13.99 7.72 -6.29
C TYR A 269 14.47 6.26 -6.42
N GLU A 270 14.39 5.49 -5.34
CA GLU A 270 14.83 4.09 -5.33
C GLU A 270 13.96 3.19 -6.21
N SER A 271 12.66 3.46 -6.30
CA SER A 271 11.74 2.75 -7.19
C SER A 271 12.13 2.95 -8.67
N ASP A 272 12.52 4.16 -9.03
CA ASP A 272 12.98 4.44 -10.40
C ASP A 272 14.34 3.78 -10.69
N MET A 273 15.23 3.68 -9.68
CA MET A 273 16.54 3.01 -9.82
C MET A 273 16.48 1.49 -9.86
N ALA A 274 15.42 0.88 -9.30
CA ALA A 274 15.29 -0.57 -9.19
C ALA A 274 15.28 -1.27 -10.56
N VAL A 275 14.77 -0.62 -11.60
CA VAL A 275 14.75 -1.14 -12.97
C VAL A 275 16.16 -1.34 -13.48
N GLY A 276 17.05 -0.33 -13.35
CA GLY A 276 18.44 -0.43 -13.76
C GLY A 276 19.20 -1.55 -13.06
N VAL A 277 18.94 -1.75 -11.76
CA VAL A 277 19.52 -2.89 -11.04
C VAL A 277 19.05 -4.22 -11.63
N MET A 278 17.77 -4.39 -11.92
CA MET A 278 17.25 -5.63 -12.51
C MET A 278 17.79 -5.86 -13.92
N GLU A 279 18.01 -4.79 -14.73
CA GLU A 279 18.64 -4.90 -16.06
C GLU A 279 20.05 -5.49 -16.00
N GLU A 280 20.84 -5.09 -14.99
CA GLU A 280 22.18 -5.68 -14.76
C GLU A 280 22.14 -7.19 -14.49
N TYR A 281 20.99 -7.70 -14.00
CA TYR A 281 20.75 -9.12 -13.73
C TYR A 281 19.87 -9.82 -14.77
N GLY A 282 19.62 -9.16 -15.93
CA GLY A 282 19.02 -9.81 -17.09
C GLY A 282 17.56 -9.46 -17.37
N LEU A 283 16.94 -8.49 -16.66
CA LEU A 283 15.63 -7.96 -17.03
C LEU A 283 15.72 -7.29 -18.40
N LYS A 284 14.76 -7.59 -19.27
CA LYS A 284 14.58 -7.01 -20.59
C LYS A 284 13.54 -5.93 -20.54
N VAL A 285 13.94 -4.68 -20.74
CA VAL A 285 13.03 -3.53 -20.76
C VAL A 285 12.49 -3.35 -22.18
N ASN A 286 11.21 -3.65 -22.38
CA ASN A 286 10.50 -3.52 -23.65
C ASN A 286 9.97 -2.08 -23.79
N ILE A 287 10.53 -1.32 -24.72
CA ILE A 287 10.15 0.08 -24.98
C ILE A 287 9.10 0.09 -26.10
N PRO A 288 7.83 0.43 -25.79
CA PRO A 288 6.79 0.52 -26.80
C PRO A 288 6.98 1.74 -27.71
N THR A 289 6.58 1.62 -28.97
CA THR A 289 6.50 2.76 -29.89
C THR A 289 5.32 3.66 -29.53
N SER A 290 5.29 4.90 -30.09
CA SER A 290 4.14 5.80 -29.93
C SER A 290 2.82 5.15 -30.34
N ASP A 291 2.81 4.48 -31.50
CA ASP A 291 1.61 3.81 -32.01
C ASP A 291 1.12 2.69 -31.07
N GLN A 292 2.06 1.97 -30.43
CA GLN A 292 1.72 0.95 -29.43
C GLN A 292 1.15 1.57 -28.14
N ILE A 293 1.68 2.72 -27.73
CA ILE A 293 1.12 3.47 -26.59
C ILE A 293 -0.28 3.99 -26.91
N ASP A 294 -0.52 4.47 -28.12
CA ASP A 294 -1.85 4.94 -28.54
C ASP A 294 -2.89 3.80 -28.51
N VAL A 295 -2.50 2.56 -28.86
CA VAL A 295 -3.39 1.38 -28.71
C VAL A 295 -3.76 1.14 -27.25
N TRP A 296 -2.83 1.32 -26.30
CA TRP A 296 -3.15 1.23 -24.88
C TRP A 296 -4.09 2.34 -24.43
N HIS A 297 -3.88 3.58 -24.86
CA HIS A 297 -4.81 4.69 -24.58
C HIS A 297 -6.20 4.41 -25.11
N GLN A 298 -6.32 3.95 -26.35
CA GLN A 298 -7.61 3.59 -26.94
C GLN A 298 -8.32 2.48 -26.14
N LEU A 299 -7.58 1.45 -25.71
CA LEU A 299 -8.13 0.41 -24.84
C LEU A 299 -8.72 0.99 -23.56
N ILE A 300 -7.98 1.89 -22.88
CA ILE A 300 -8.45 2.50 -21.61
C ILE A 300 -9.66 3.40 -21.84
N GLU A 301 -9.73 4.11 -22.96
CA GLU A 301 -10.91 4.88 -23.34
C GLU A 301 -12.13 3.97 -23.57
N ASP A 302 -11.96 2.86 -24.30
CA ASP A 302 -13.01 1.89 -24.56
C ASP A 302 -13.50 1.19 -23.28
N MET A 303 -12.59 0.94 -22.30
CA MET A 303 -12.91 0.34 -21.01
C MET A 303 -13.44 1.35 -20.00
N SER A 304 -13.25 2.63 -20.20
CA SER A 304 -13.56 3.69 -19.21
C SER A 304 -15.02 3.65 -18.71
N PRO A 305 -16.04 3.41 -19.53
CA PRO A 305 -17.41 3.27 -19.04
C PRO A 305 -17.59 2.10 -18.06
N ASP A 306 -16.75 1.07 -18.18
CA ASP A 306 -16.82 -0.12 -17.34
C ASP A 306 -16.11 0.06 -15.99
N PHE A 307 -15.24 1.06 -15.84
CA PHE A 307 -14.61 1.34 -14.56
C PHE A 307 -15.59 1.95 -13.56
N ARG A 308 -16.48 2.86 -14.02
CA ARG A 308 -17.43 3.57 -13.15
C ARG A 308 -18.49 2.63 -12.58
N GLY A 309 -18.57 2.54 -11.27
CA GLY A 309 -19.53 1.69 -10.55
C GLY A 309 -19.17 0.21 -10.48
N THR A 310 -18.13 -0.22 -11.19
CA THR A 310 -17.59 -1.59 -11.12
C THR A 310 -16.28 -1.58 -10.30
N VAL A 311 -15.13 -1.44 -10.94
CA VAL A 311 -13.82 -1.40 -10.28
C VAL A 311 -13.71 -0.14 -9.40
N ILE A 312 -14.06 1.02 -9.95
CA ILE A 312 -14.02 2.29 -9.22
C ILE A 312 -15.42 2.64 -8.72
N ASN A 313 -15.52 2.92 -7.43
CA ASN A 313 -16.78 3.38 -6.83
C ASN A 313 -17.31 4.61 -7.61
N GLU A 314 -18.62 4.65 -7.87
CA GLU A 314 -19.25 5.68 -8.70
C GLU A 314 -18.93 7.11 -8.26
N LYS A 315 -19.09 7.38 -6.96
CA LYS A 315 -18.82 8.71 -6.38
C LYS A 315 -17.33 9.06 -6.43
N ALA A 316 -16.47 8.06 -6.20
CA ALA A 316 -15.03 8.22 -6.27
C ALA A 316 -14.58 8.51 -7.72
N PHE A 317 -15.16 7.80 -8.70
CA PHE A 317 -14.90 8.05 -10.12
C PHE A 317 -15.33 9.45 -10.55
N ASP A 318 -16.57 9.86 -10.21
CA ASP A 318 -17.09 11.18 -10.56
C ASP A 318 -16.23 12.30 -9.94
N ARG A 319 -15.81 12.12 -8.67
CA ARG A 319 -14.91 13.05 -8.00
C ARG A 319 -13.54 13.12 -8.67
N LEU A 320 -12.97 11.96 -9.06
CA LEU A 320 -11.70 11.88 -9.79
C LEU A 320 -11.77 12.64 -11.12
N MET A 321 -12.87 12.49 -11.89
CA MET A 321 -13.03 13.18 -13.17
C MET A 321 -13.12 14.70 -13.02
N VAL A 322 -13.69 15.19 -11.92
CA VAL A 322 -13.65 16.63 -11.60
C VAL A 322 -12.23 17.09 -11.32
N ILE A 323 -11.50 16.35 -10.48
CA ILE A 323 -10.10 16.68 -10.13
C ILE A 323 -9.20 16.61 -11.38
N LYS A 324 -9.42 15.64 -12.29
CA LYS A 324 -8.67 15.55 -13.55
C LYS A 324 -8.81 16.83 -14.38
N LYS A 325 -10.03 17.34 -14.53
CA LYS A 325 -10.27 18.61 -15.26
C LYS A 325 -9.58 19.80 -14.61
N GLU A 326 -9.54 19.85 -13.28
CA GLU A 326 -8.80 20.90 -12.56
C GLU A 326 -7.29 20.78 -12.84
N MET A 327 -6.74 19.56 -12.82
CA MET A 327 -5.33 19.27 -13.06
C MET A 327 -4.90 19.68 -14.49
N GLU A 328 -5.72 19.41 -15.50
CA GLU A 328 -5.47 19.76 -16.91
C GLU A 328 -5.55 21.29 -17.15
N SER A 329 -6.13 22.05 -16.23
CA SER A 329 -6.27 23.50 -16.33
C SER A 329 -5.11 24.31 -15.69
N HIS A 330 -4.18 23.61 -15.02
CA HIS A 330 -3.01 24.17 -14.32
C HIS A 330 -1.70 23.76 -14.97
#